data_998dabae68381d29be638f094bd66dc9
#
_entry.id   998dabae68381d29be638f094bd66dc9
#
_cell.length_a   1.000
_cell.length_b   1.000
_cell.length_c   1.000
_cell.angle_alpha   90.00
_cell.angle_beta   90.00
_cell.angle_gamma   90.00
#
_symmetry.space_group_name_H-M   'P 1'
#
loop_
_entity.id
_entity.type
_entity.pdbx_description
1 polymer ?
#
loop_
_entity_poly.entity_id
_entity_poly.type
_entity_poly.pdbx_seq_one_letter_code
_entity_poly.pdbx_strand_id
1 'polypeptide(L)'
;MDRVGSRRGLTLSVLGYSIVSMATSLASGFRSFAIFRFLLGAGESANWPGATKTVSEWFPKQERALATAFFDSGSSIGGAIAPFLILPIFFRWGWRPVFVIPGLLGLIWLLVWRRAYYPPREHPRLGDGERAMILADAVDPTANAEESPRTRWIDLLKLPQTWGTIIARSFTDPVWFFIADWFPIYLVAKGISLKSGLIAIWIPFVAADLGNFFGGAASGYLLKRGWPLGAARKALVVFGGIGVTLLIPTILTVNLAAITVLFALATFCYGAFTTIANVLPSDLFKSDSVASVSGIAGTGAGIGTIVAFKLVGYFSDAHRSLATHSFDTIIIVAGLVPFVGMLLVLLLVRNTKATENGMVRPV
;
A
#
# COMPACT_ATOMS: atom_id res chain seq x y z
N MET A 1 13.69 2.78 -10.46
CA MET A 1 12.71 2.06 -11.27
C MET A 1 12.53 2.72 -12.63
N ASP A 2 12.09 3.97 -12.72
CA ASP A 2 11.83 4.65 -13.99
C ASP A 2 13.08 4.79 -14.89
N ARG A 3 14.27 4.81 -14.30
CA ARG A 3 15.54 4.90 -15.05
C ARG A 3 16.16 3.56 -15.43
N VAL A 4 16.01 2.54 -14.58
CA VAL A 4 16.70 1.25 -14.75
C VAL A 4 15.76 0.13 -15.20
N GLY A 5 14.45 0.43 -15.32
CA GLY A 5 13.39 -0.52 -15.64
C GLY A 5 12.93 -1.33 -14.42
N SER A 6 11.70 -1.85 -14.49
CA SER A 6 11.07 -2.64 -13.42
C SER A 6 11.86 -3.92 -13.11
N ARG A 7 12.30 -4.66 -14.15
CA ARG A 7 13.04 -5.93 -13.99
C ARG A 7 14.34 -5.77 -13.20
N ARG A 8 15.20 -4.81 -13.62
CA ARG A 8 16.49 -4.57 -12.96
C ARG A 8 16.31 -3.91 -11.61
N GLY A 9 15.39 -2.96 -11.51
CA GLY A 9 15.13 -2.21 -10.29
C GLY A 9 14.65 -3.11 -9.14
N LEU A 10 13.66 -3.98 -9.38
CA LEU A 10 13.21 -4.97 -8.40
C LEU A 10 14.29 -6.01 -8.09
N THR A 11 15.08 -6.44 -9.10
CA THR A 11 16.21 -7.35 -8.85
C THR A 11 17.20 -6.76 -7.85
N LEU A 12 17.61 -5.50 -8.03
CA LEU A 12 18.56 -4.83 -7.12
C LEU A 12 17.97 -4.60 -5.73
N SER A 13 16.70 -4.21 -5.66
CA SER A 13 15.99 -4.01 -4.39
C SER A 13 15.91 -5.31 -3.59
N VAL A 14 15.37 -6.39 -4.19
CA VAL A 14 15.20 -7.69 -3.52
C VAL A 14 16.54 -8.27 -3.11
N LEU A 15 17.56 -8.19 -3.97
CA LEU A 15 18.93 -8.63 -3.63
C LEU A 15 19.46 -7.85 -2.42
N GLY A 16 19.34 -6.53 -2.47
CA GLY A 16 19.84 -5.65 -1.41
C GLY A 16 19.20 -5.94 -0.06
N TYR A 17 17.86 -5.90 0.01
CA TYR A 17 17.19 -6.14 1.29
C TYR A 17 17.31 -7.60 1.78
N SER A 18 17.40 -8.59 0.89
CA SER A 18 17.62 -9.98 1.29
C SER A 18 18.98 -10.17 1.95
N ILE A 19 20.05 -9.56 1.39
CA ILE A 19 21.38 -9.58 2.00
C ILE A 19 21.37 -8.85 3.34
N VAL A 20 20.76 -7.67 3.43
CA VAL A 20 20.68 -6.90 4.67
C VAL A 20 19.84 -7.62 5.72
N SER A 21 18.75 -8.29 5.34
CA SER A 21 17.97 -9.14 6.23
C SER A 21 18.87 -10.21 6.86
N MET A 22 19.59 -10.98 6.06
CA MET A 22 20.53 -11.99 6.57
C MET A 22 21.62 -11.38 7.45
N ALA A 23 22.20 -10.24 7.05
CA ALA A 23 23.21 -9.53 7.80
C ALA A 23 22.70 -9.01 9.16
N THR A 24 21.39 -8.77 9.30
CA THR A 24 20.79 -8.40 10.60
C THR A 24 21.01 -9.47 11.67
N SER A 25 21.18 -10.74 11.29
CA SER A 25 21.53 -11.83 12.23
C SER A 25 22.88 -11.62 12.93
N LEU A 26 23.75 -10.79 12.37
CA LEU A 26 25.07 -10.46 12.93
C LEU A 26 25.01 -9.29 13.91
N ALA A 27 23.84 -8.69 14.12
CA ALA A 27 23.70 -7.58 15.05
C ALA A 27 24.10 -7.99 16.49
N SER A 28 24.93 -7.15 17.11
CA SER A 28 25.46 -7.38 18.47
C SER A 28 24.92 -6.40 19.50
N GLY A 29 24.16 -5.37 19.09
CA GLY A 29 23.61 -4.37 19.99
C GLY A 29 22.70 -3.37 19.25
N PHE A 30 22.14 -2.43 20.00
CA PHE A 30 21.18 -1.46 19.50
C PHE A 30 21.64 -0.72 18.23
N ARG A 31 22.88 -0.21 18.23
CA ARG A 31 23.40 0.58 17.09
C ARG A 31 23.48 -0.26 15.81
N SER A 32 24.06 -1.46 15.90
CA SER A 32 24.18 -2.35 14.73
C SER A 32 22.79 -2.78 14.22
N PHE A 33 21.86 -3.08 15.13
CA PHE A 33 20.49 -3.43 14.78
C PHE A 33 19.78 -2.26 14.07
N ALA A 34 19.92 -1.04 14.59
CA ALA A 34 19.34 0.17 13.99
C ALA A 34 19.90 0.45 12.58
N ILE A 35 21.21 0.26 12.38
CA ILE A 35 21.84 0.40 11.05
C ILE A 35 21.25 -0.62 10.06
N PHE A 36 21.20 -1.89 10.44
CA PHE A 36 20.63 -2.92 9.55
C PHE A 36 19.14 -2.67 9.25
N ARG A 37 18.36 -2.19 10.23
CA ARG A 37 16.95 -1.82 9.99
C ARG A 37 16.81 -0.64 9.03
N PHE A 38 17.66 0.36 9.15
CA PHE A 38 17.71 1.47 8.22
C PHE A 38 18.04 1.01 6.79
N LEU A 39 19.08 0.19 6.64
CA LEU A 39 19.49 -0.35 5.34
C LEU A 39 18.42 -1.28 4.74
N LEU A 40 17.75 -2.08 5.59
CA LEU A 40 16.63 -2.93 5.17
C LEU A 40 15.50 -2.09 4.59
N GLY A 41 15.05 -1.06 5.33
CA GLY A 41 14.00 -0.15 4.86
C GLY A 41 14.39 0.59 3.57
N ALA A 42 15.66 1.02 3.46
CA ALA A 42 16.18 1.63 2.22
C ALA A 42 16.11 0.64 1.03
N GLY A 43 16.45 -0.64 1.25
CA GLY A 43 16.33 -1.69 0.24
C GLY A 43 14.88 -1.99 -0.16
N GLU A 44 13.98 -2.06 0.82
CA GLU A 44 12.55 -2.35 0.62
C GLU A 44 11.76 -1.19 -0.01
N SER A 45 12.25 0.05 0.10
CA SER A 45 11.54 1.25 -0.35
C SER A 45 11.16 1.23 -1.85
N ALA A 46 11.83 0.42 -2.65
CA ALA A 46 11.57 0.28 -4.07
C ALA A 46 10.50 -0.77 -4.43
N ASN A 47 10.03 -1.58 -3.47
CA ASN A 47 9.08 -2.68 -3.75
C ASN A 47 7.72 -2.16 -4.25
N TRP A 48 7.06 -1.27 -3.48
CA TRP A 48 5.78 -0.69 -3.86
C TRP A 48 5.87 0.09 -5.19
N PRO A 49 6.83 1.02 -5.36
CA PRO A 49 7.03 1.70 -6.64
C PRO A 49 7.28 0.76 -7.81
N GLY A 50 8.05 -0.31 -7.57
CA GLY A 50 8.34 -1.33 -8.57
C GLY A 50 7.13 -2.16 -8.96
N ALA A 51 6.31 -2.57 -7.99
CA ALA A 51 5.07 -3.30 -8.23
C ALA A 51 4.05 -2.43 -8.99
N THR A 52 3.84 -1.19 -8.55
CA THR A 52 2.94 -0.23 -9.22
C THR A 52 3.37 0.02 -10.68
N LYS A 53 4.69 0.16 -10.91
CA LYS A 53 5.23 0.29 -12.27
C LYS A 53 4.99 -0.98 -13.09
N THR A 54 5.24 -2.15 -12.53
CA THR A 54 4.97 -3.44 -13.21
C THR A 54 3.51 -3.56 -13.60
N VAL A 55 2.58 -3.19 -12.72
CA VAL A 55 1.15 -3.15 -13.03
C VAL A 55 0.86 -2.17 -14.18
N SER A 56 1.48 -0.99 -14.18
CA SER A 56 1.29 -0.01 -15.27
C SER A 56 1.81 -0.48 -16.61
N GLU A 57 2.84 -1.34 -16.62
CA GLU A 57 3.46 -1.88 -17.84
C GLU A 57 2.67 -3.06 -18.44
N TRP A 58 2.03 -3.88 -17.59
CA TRP A 58 1.40 -5.14 -18.00
C TRP A 58 -0.12 -5.10 -18.12
N PHE A 59 -0.79 -4.21 -17.40
CA PHE A 59 -2.25 -4.23 -17.29
C PHE A 59 -2.89 -2.98 -17.90
N PRO A 60 -3.98 -3.16 -18.70
CA PRO A 60 -4.79 -2.04 -19.15
C PRO A 60 -5.48 -1.35 -17.96
N LYS A 61 -5.86 -0.08 -18.13
CA LYS A 61 -6.42 0.77 -17.05
C LYS A 61 -7.61 0.14 -16.31
N GLN A 62 -8.42 -0.66 -17.05
CA GLN A 62 -9.57 -1.36 -16.48
C GLN A 62 -9.18 -2.44 -15.45
N GLU A 63 -8.00 -3.04 -15.59
CA GLU A 63 -7.55 -4.18 -14.78
C GLU A 63 -6.50 -3.79 -13.72
N ARG A 64 -5.89 -2.60 -13.81
CA ARG A 64 -4.84 -2.14 -12.91
C ARG A 64 -5.24 -2.19 -11.44
N ALA A 65 -6.48 -1.79 -11.12
CA ALA A 65 -6.92 -1.80 -9.73
C ALA A 65 -7.04 -3.23 -9.18
N LEU A 66 -7.51 -4.17 -9.98
CA LEU A 66 -7.56 -5.58 -9.57
C LEU A 66 -6.15 -6.18 -9.45
N ALA A 67 -5.27 -5.89 -10.39
CA ALA A 67 -3.86 -6.31 -10.33
C ALA A 67 -3.15 -5.72 -9.09
N THR A 68 -3.45 -4.46 -8.75
CA THR A 68 -2.97 -3.82 -7.53
C THR A 68 -3.48 -4.55 -6.29
N ALA A 69 -4.76 -4.91 -6.23
CA ALA A 69 -5.33 -5.66 -5.11
C ALA A 69 -4.63 -7.03 -4.92
N PHE A 70 -4.26 -7.71 -6.00
CA PHE A 70 -3.51 -8.98 -5.92
C PHE A 70 -2.12 -8.80 -5.30
N PHE A 71 -1.35 -7.79 -5.65
CA PHE A 71 -0.05 -7.62 -5.02
C PHE A 71 -0.15 -7.05 -3.58
N ASP A 72 -1.15 -6.21 -3.29
CA ASP A 72 -1.40 -5.70 -1.94
C ASP A 72 -1.77 -6.82 -0.97
N SER A 73 -2.60 -7.80 -1.39
CA SER A 73 -2.97 -8.95 -0.56
C SER A 73 -1.78 -9.81 -0.16
N GLY A 74 -0.69 -9.77 -0.93
CA GLY A 74 0.55 -10.45 -0.57
C GLY A 74 1.12 -9.99 0.78
N SER A 75 0.92 -8.74 1.18
CA SER A 75 1.38 -8.21 2.47
C SER A 75 0.56 -8.77 3.65
N SER A 76 -0.75 -8.85 3.51
CA SER A 76 -1.63 -9.41 4.54
C SER A 76 -1.44 -10.92 4.68
N ILE A 77 -1.38 -11.65 3.55
CA ILE A 77 -1.09 -13.10 3.53
C ILE A 77 0.28 -13.37 4.15
N GLY A 78 1.29 -12.58 3.78
CA GLY A 78 2.63 -12.68 4.36
C GLY A 78 2.62 -12.42 5.86
N GLY A 79 1.95 -11.38 6.32
CA GLY A 79 1.76 -11.08 7.74
C GLY A 79 1.04 -12.19 8.50
N ALA A 80 0.04 -12.81 7.88
CA ALA A 80 -0.68 -13.95 8.43
C ALA A 80 0.18 -15.20 8.58
N ILE A 81 1.03 -15.50 7.60
CA ILE A 81 1.90 -16.70 7.59
C ILE A 81 3.15 -16.49 8.46
N ALA A 82 3.65 -15.25 8.57
CA ALA A 82 4.90 -14.93 9.24
C ALA A 82 5.01 -15.51 10.67
N PRO A 83 4.01 -15.41 11.58
CA PRO A 83 4.12 -16.00 12.91
C PRO A 83 4.32 -17.52 12.89
N PHE A 84 3.67 -18.24 11.97
CA PHE A 84 3.81 -19.70 11.84
C PHE A 84 5.19 -20.11 11.37
N LEU A 85 5.89 -19.26 10.64
CA LEU A 85 7.27 -19.47 10.22
C LEU A 85 8.25 -19.04 11.31
N ILE A 86 8.03 -17.84 11.87
CA ILE A 86 8.97 -17.17 12.78
C ILE A 86 9.03 -17.84 14.14
N LEU A 87 7.88 -18.12 14.75
CA LEU A 87 7.84 -18.65 16.12
C LEU A 87 8.54 -20.01 16.29
N PRO A 88 8.32 -21.03 15.43
CA PRO A 88 9.05 -22.29 15.53
C PRO A 88 10.56 -22.11 15.37
N ILE A 89 10.99 -21.24 14.46
CA ILE A 89 12.41 -20.93 14.25
C ILE A 89 12.99 -20.28 15.50
N PHE A 90 12.29 -19.26 16.02
CA PHE A 90 12.72 -18.52 17.21
C PHE A 90 12.85 -19.43 18.44
N PHE A 91 11.87 -20.28 18.72
CA PHE A 91 11.89 -21.15 19.89
C PHE A 91 12.95 -22.28 19.78
N ARG A 92 13.28 -22.71 18.56
CA ARG A 92 14.25 -23.80 18.36
C ARG A 92 15.69 -23.33 18.20
N TRP A 93 15.92 -22.19 17.54
CA TRP A 93 17.26 -21.73 17.16
C TRP A 93 17.55 -20.27 17.59
N GLY A 94 16.63 -19.63 18.28
CA GLY A 94 16.77 -18.23 18.69
C GLY A 94 16.45 -17.23 17.57
N TRP A 95 16.73 -15.95 17.84
CA TRP A 95 16.29 -14.85 16.97
C TRP A 95 17.10 -14.68 15.68
N ARG A 96 18.37 -15.11 15.66
CA ARG A 96 19.24 -14.90 14.48
C ARG A 96 18.74 -15.55 13.20
N PRO A 97 18.38 -16.85 13.17
CA PRO A 97 17.85 -17.50 11.96
C PRO A 97 16.53 -16.91 11.46
N VAL A 98 15.77 -16.22 12.33
CA VAL A 98 14.54 -15.50 11.94
C VAL A 98 14.81 -14.44 10.88
N PHE A 99 16.01 -13.88 10.80
CA PHE A 99 16.42 -12.93 9.76
C PHE A 99 17.08 -13.61 8.55
N VAL A 100 17.75 -14.73 8.77
CA VAL A 100 18.42 -15.44 7.69
C VAL A 100 17.41 -16.13 6.76
N ILE A 101 16.42 -16.81 7.31
CA ILE A 101 15.47 -17.61 6.53
C ILE A 101 14.63 -16.74 5.57
N PRO A 102 13.99 -15.63 5.99
CA PRO A 102 13.30 -14.73 5.05
C PRO A 102 14.22 -14.14 4.00
N GLY A 103 15.48 -13.80 4.36
CA GLY A 103 16.47 -13.34 3.39
C GLY A 103 16.77 -14.39 2.31
N LEU A 104 16.90 -15.66 2.68
CA LEU A 104 17.08 -16.77 1.72
C LEU A 104 15.83 -16.96 0.84
N LEU A 105 14.62 -16.87 1.41
CA LEU A 105 13.38 -16.92 0.63
C LEU A 105 13.31 -15.77 -0.40
N GLY A 106 13.77 -14.57 -0.03
CA GLY A 106 13.90 -13.46 -0.95
C GLY A 106 14.85 -13.76 -2.12
N LEU A 107 15.99 -14.44 -1.87
CA LEU A 107 16.91 -14.84 -2.93
C LEU A 107 16.31 -15.92 -3.83
N ILE A 108 15.56 -16.88 -3.28
CA ILE A 108 14.84 -17.89 -4.07
C ILE A 108 13.79 -17.20 -4.97
N TRP A 109 13.01 -16.28 -4.41
CA TRP A 109 12.06 -15.47 -5.19
C TRP A 109 12.76 -14.71 -6.31
N LEU A 110 13.94 -14.15 -6.04
CA LEU A 110 14.73 -13.41 -7.03
C LEU A 110 15.13 -14.30 -8.23
N LEU A 111 15.49 -15.57 -8.00
CA LEU A 111 15.78 -16.52 -9.07
C LEU A 111 14.54 -16.78 -9.94
N VAL A 112 13.37 -16.95 -9.32
CA VAL A 112 12.09 -17.09 -10.03
C VAL A 112 11.76 -15.84 -10.81
N TRP A 113 11.86 -14.66 -10.18
CA TRP A 113 11.63 -13.37 -10.82
C TRP A 113 12.47 -13.18 -12.09
N ARG A 114 13.75 -13.40 -12.00
CA ARG A 114 14.67 -13.22 -13.12
C ARG A 114 14.40 -14.16 -14.30
N ARG A 115 13.84 -15.35 -14.03
CA ARG A 115 13.47 -16.31 -15.08
C ARG A 115 12.08 -16.08 -15.66
N ALA A 116 11.15 -15.64 -14.83
CA ALA A 116 9.74 -15.52 -15.21
C ALA A 116 9.37 -14.13 -15.74
N TYR A 117 9.96 -13.07 -15.17
CA TYR A 117 9.57 -11.71 -15.52
C TYR A 117 10.40 -11.11 -16.65
N TYR A 118 9.70 -10.60 -17.66
CA TYR A 118 10.24 -9.77 -18.73
C TYR A 118 9.30 -8.57 -18.93
N PRO A 119 9.80 -7.39 -19.36
CA PRO A 119 8.93 -6.32 -19.81
C PRO A 119 8.08 -6.78 -21.01
N PRO A 120 6.84 -6.26 -21.21
CA PRO A 120 5.96 -6.71 -22.30
C PRO A 120 6.61 -6.66 -23.70
N ARG A 121 7.47 -5.64 -23.94
CA ARG A 121 8.19 -5.50 -25.21
C ARG A 121 9.20 -6.61 -25.48
N GLU A 122 9.79 -7.18 -24.44
CA GLU A 122 10.88 -8.17 -24.52
C GLU A 122 10.41 -9.59 -24.19
N HIS A 123 9.11 -9.77 -23.87
CA HIS A 123 8.61 -11.07 -23.39
C HIS A 123 8.60 -12.11 -24.53
N PRO A 124 9.35 -13.24 -24.38
CA PRO A 124 9.58 -14.17 -25.47
C PRO A 124 8.36 -15.02 -25.87
N ARG A 125 7.36 -15.13 -24.98
CA ARG A 125 6.17 -15.98 -25.17
C ARG A 125 4.89 -15.17 -25.42
N LEU A 126 4.98 -13.85 -25.53
CA LEU A 126 3.83 -12.98 -25.72
C LEU A 126 3.49 -12.92 -27.21
N GLY A 127 2.24 -13.26 -27.57
CA GLY A 127 1.77 -13.16 -28.94
C GLY A 127 1.67 -11.69 -29.41
N ASP A 128 1.81 -11.45 -30.71
CA ASP A 128 1.84 -10.07 -31.24
C ASP A 128 0.53 -9.32 -31.00
N GLY A 129 -0.63 -10.00 -31.07
CA GLY A 129 -1.93 -9.40 -30.79
C GLY A 129 -2.08 -8.99 -29.33
N GLU A 130 -1.68 -9.84 -28.39
CA GLU A 130 -1.71 -9.56 -26.96
C GLU A 130 -0.70 -8.46 -26.60
N ARG A 131 0.49 -8.50 -27.19
CA ARG A 131 1.51 -7.45 -27.06
C ARG A 131 0.97 -6.11 -27.52
N ALA A 132 0.30 -6.05 -28.69
CA ALA A 132 -0.29 -4.83 -29.20
C ALA A 132 -1.38 -4.29 -28.28
N MET A 133 -2.23 -5.16 -27.70
CA MET A 133 -3.27 -4.78 -26.76
C MET A 133 -2.69 -4.20 -25.46
N ILE A 134 -1.67 -4.83 -24.90
CA ILE A 134 -1.01 -4.35 -23.66
C ILE A 134 -0.33 -3.00 -23.93
N LEU A 135 0.37 -2.88 -25.05
CA LEU A 135 1.11 -1.67 -25.40
C LEU A 135 0.19 -0.52 -25.84
N ALA A 136 -1.01 -0.80 -26.36
CA ALA A 136 -1.96 0.25 -26.76
C ALA A 136 -2.37 1.18 -25.60
N ASP A 137 -2.49 0.64 -24.38
CA ASP A 137 -2.77 1.43 -23.18
C ASP A 137 -1.50 1.99 -22.50
N ALA A 138 -0.34 1.43 -22.84
CA ALA A 138 0.94 1.83 -22.25
C ALA A 138 1.68 2.92 -23.04
N VAL A 139 1.35 3.08 -24.32
CA VAL A 139 2.04 3.98 -25.23
C VAL A 139 1.09 5.10 -25.65
N ASP A 140 1.50 6.34 -25.39
CA ASP A 140 1.07 7.47 -26.20
C ASP A 140 1.67 7.27 -27.60
N PRO A 141 0.86 7.03 -28.66
CA PRO A 141 1.38 6.72 -30.01
C PRO A 141 2.23 7.86 -30.62
N THR A 142 2.19 9.05 -30.00
CA THR A 142 2.89 10.25 -30.45
C THR A 142 4.24 10.48 -29.75
N ALA A 143 4.57 9.71 -28.73
CA ALA A 143 5.84 9.84 -28.03
C ALA A 143 6.93 9.03 -28.75
N ASN A 144 7.69 9.65 -29.65
CA ASN A 144 8.98 9.14 -30.08
C ASN A 144 9.83 8.87 -28.84
N ALA A 145 10.20 7.60 -28.63
CA ALA A 145 10.82 7.09 -27.39
C ALA A 145 12.20 7.70 -27.09
N GLU A 146 12.76 8.52 -27.98
CA GLU A 146 14.13 9.05 -27.91
C GLU A 146 14.20 10.50 -27.38
N GLU A 147 13.11 11.27 -27.30
CA GLU A 147 13.17 12.70 -27.03
C GLU A 147 12.27 13.24 -25.90
N SER A 148 11.62 12.41 -25.11
CA SER A 148 10.87 12.95 -23.95
C SER A 148 11.87 13.46 -22.89
N PRO A 149 11.92 14.77 -22.58
CA PRO A 149 12.76 15.28 -21.53
C PRO A 149 12.41 14.57 -20.21
N ARG A 150 13.42 13.99 -19.57
CA ARG A 150 13.28 13.22 -18.33
C ARG A 150 12.63 14.09 -17.27
N THR A 151 11.45 13.71 -16.81
CA THR A 151 10.72 14.46 -15.78
C THR A 151 11.52 14.50 -14.48
N ARG A 152 11.84 15.70 -14.00
CA ARG A 152 12.55 15.88 -12.72
C ARG A 152 11.55 15.72 -11.57
N TRP A 153 11.97 15.17 -10.44
CA TRP A 153 11.13 15.01 -9.25
C TRP A 153 10.49 16.32 -8.78
N ILE A 154 11.24 17.44 -8.89
CA ILE A 154 10.73 18.78 -8.55
C ILE A 154 9.54 19.18 -9.44
N ASP A 155 9.54 18.78 -10.71
CA ASP A 155 8.46 19.10 -11.63
C ASP A 155 7.21 18.25 -11.34
N LEU A 156 7.40 17.01 -10.91
CA LEU A 156 6.31 16.16 -10.42
C LEU A 156 5.64 16.77 -9.17
N LEU A 157 6.41 17.34 -8.24
CA LEU A 157 5.88 17.99 -7.03
C LEU A 157 5.08 19.28 -7.30
N LYS A 158 5.22 19.88 -8.49
CA LYS A 158 4.40 21.04 -8.91
C LYS A 158 2.99 20.64 -9.34
N LEU A 159 2.73 19.35 -9.60
CA LEU A 159 1.46 18.86 -10.11
C LEU A 159 0.48 18.58 -8.96
N PRO A 160 -0.76 19.14 -9.00
CA PRO A 160 -1.77 18.83 -7.99
C PRO A 160 -2.09 17.33 -7.87
N GLN A 161 -2.01 16.58 -8.97
CA GLN A 161 -2.23 15.14 -9.01
C GLN A 161 -1.21 14.38 -8.16
N THR A 162 0.06 14.82 -8.12
CA THR A 162 1.08 14.24 -7.25
C THR A 162 0.70 14.42 -5.78
N TRP A 163 0.24 15.61 -5.40
CA TRP A 163 -0.27 15.84 -4.04
C TRP A 163 -1.52 15.02 -3.74
N GLY A 164 -2.38 14.81 -4.73
CA GLY A 164 -3.52 13.89 -4.61
C GLY A 164 -3.08 12.46 -4.25
N THR A 165 -2.03 11.94 -4.89
CA THR A 165 -1.49 10.60 -4.57
C THR A 165 -0.76 10.56 -3.22
N ILE A 166 -0.01 11.61 -2.87
CA ILE A 166 0.65 11.75 -1.56
C ILE A 166 -0.40 11.74 -0.45
N ILE A 167 -1.43 12.56 -0.55
CA ILE A 167 -2.48 12.69 0.45
C ILE A 167 -3.29 11.40 0.55
N ALA A 168 -3.65 10.78 -0.58
CA ALA A 168 -4.37 9.51 -0.55
C ALA A 168 -3.66 8.49 0.35
N ARG A 169 -2.35 8.33 0.20
CA ARG A 169 -1.57 7.39 0.99
C ARG A 169 -1.24 7.89 2.40
N SER A 170 -0.92 9.18 2.56
CA SER A 170 -0.60 9.75 3.88
C SER A 170 -1.78 9.72 4.85
N PHE A 171 -3.01 9.65 4.33
CA PHE A 171 -4.23 9.61 5.12
C PHE A 171 -4.84 8.20 5.24
N THR A 172 -4.38 7.23 4.47
CA THR A 172 -4.82 5.83 4.58
C THR A 172 -3.80 4.95 5.29
N ASP A 173 -2.52 4.97 4.91
CA ASP A 173 -1.50 4.06 5.44
C ASP A 173 -1.36 4.11 6.98
N PRO A 174 -1.42 5.31 7.65
CA PRO A 174 -1.37 5.37 9.11
C PRO A 174 -2.48 4.58 9.80
N VAL A 175 -3.67 4.50 9.19
CA VAL A 175 -4.80 3.74 9.75
C VAL A 175 -4.53 2.24 9.69
N TRP A 176 -3.90 1.76 8.62
CA TRP A 176 -3.48 0.35 8.52
C TRP A 176 -2.52 -0.03 9.65
N PHE A 177 -1.46 0.77 9.84
CA PHE A 177 -0.50 0.52 10.91
C PHE A 177 -1.13 0.66 12.30
N PHE A 178 -2.09 1.58 12.47
CA PHE A 178 -2.86 1.65 13.70
C PHE A 178 -3.64 0.35 13.95
N ILE A 179 -4.34 -0.17 12.96
CA ILE A 179 -5.11 -1.42 13.08
C ILE A 179 -4.15 -2.60 13.33
N ALA A 180 -3.04 -2.70 12.60
CA ALA A 180 -2.10 -3.80 12.72
C ALA A 180 -1.43 -3.87 14.10
N ASP A 181 -1.00 -2.72 14.63
CA ASP A 181 -0.16 -2.67 15.84
C ASP A 181 -0.95 -2.38 17.10
N TRP A 182 -2.04 -1.59 17.00
CA TRP A 182 -2.75 -1.08 18.18
C TRP A 182 -4.12 -1.71 18.43
N PHE A 183 -4.72 -2.39 17.45
CA PHE A 183 -6.02 -3.04 17.66
C PHE A 183 -6.00 -4.09 18.78
N PRO A 184 -4.98 -4.95 18.92
CA PRO A 184 -4.90 -5.87 20.06
C PRO A 184 -4.82 -5.12 21.41
N ILE A 185 -4.08 -4.01 21.46
CA ILE A 185 -3.93 -3.18 22.66
C ILE A 185 -5.26 -2.49 23.00
N TYR A 186 -5.98 -2.01 21.98
CA TYR A 186 -7.33 -1.45 22.13
C TYR A 186 -8.32 -2.46 22.73
N LEU A 187 -8.30 -3.72 22.29
CA LEU A 187 -9.16 -4.77 22.87
C LEU A 187 -8.86 -4.98 24.37
N VAL A 188 -7.57 -5.00 24.73
CA VAL A 188 -7.15 -5.10 26.15
C VAL A 188 -7.59 -3.88 26.93
N ALA A 189 -7.47 -2.67 26.38
CA ALA A 189 -7.96 -1.44 27.02
C ALA A 189 -9.48 -1.44 27.23
N LYS A 190 -10.25 -2.11 26.37
CA LYS A 190 -11.69 -2.34 26.54
C LYS A 190 -12.02 -3.47 27.53
N GLY A 191 -11.04 -4.06 28.20
CA GLY A 191 -11.21 -5.14 29.17
C GLY A 191 -11.40 -6.54 28.54
N ILE A 192 -11.11 -6.69 27.25
CA ILE A 192 -11.26 -7.95 26.51
C ILE A 192 -9.94 -8.72 26.59
N SER A 193 -9.98 -10.00 27.04
CA SER A 193 -8.78 -10.82 27.09
C SER A 193 -8.28 -11.20 25.68
N LEU A 194 -6.96 -11.19 25.48
CA LEU A 194 -6.38 -11.59 24.17
C LEU A 194 -6.72 -13.04 23.80
N LYS A 195 -6.94 -13.94 24.78
CA LYS A 195 -7.34 -15.34 24.49
C LYS A 195 -8.71 -15.41 23.83
N SER A 196 -9.69 -14.63 24.32
CA SER A 196 -11.02 -14.54 23.72
C SER A 196 -11.04 -13.72 22.42
N GLY A 197 -10.07 -12.81 22.27
CA GLY A 197 -9.95 -11.92 21.12
C GLY A 197 -9.09 -12.45 19.95
N LEU A 198 -8.45 -13.61 20.06
CA LEU A 198 -7.52 -14.11 19.04
C LEU A 198 -8.14 -14.14 17.63
N ILE A 199 -9.35 -14.70 17.49
CA ILE A 199 -10.05 -14.73 16.20
C ILE A 199 -10.46 -13.31 15.76
N ALA A 200 -10.90 -12.47 16.70
CA ALA A 200 -11.31 -11.11 16.44
C ALA A 200 -10.16 -10.26 15.84
N ILE A 201 -8.91 -10.52 16.24
CA ILE A 201 -7.74 -9.82 15.72
C ILE A 201 -7.51 -10.11 14.22
N TRP A 202 -7.80 -11.33 13.76
CA TRP A 202 -7.61 -11.72 12.35
C TRP A 202 -8.68 -11.19 11.40
N ILE A 203 -9.92 -11.06 11.88
CA ILE A 203 -11.07 -10.67 11.06
C ILE A 203 -10.86 -9.35 10.31
N PRO A 204 -10.34 -8.25 10.92
CA PRO A 204 -10.06 -7.01 10.20
C PRO A 204 -9.05 -7.17 9.07
N PHE A 205 -8.03 -8.04 9.21
CA PHE A 205 -7.04 -8.29 8.14
C PHE A 205 -7.69 -8.97 6.94
N VAL A 206 -8.47 -10.02 7.20
CA VAL A 206 -9.23 -10.70 6.13
C VAL A 206 -10.22 -9.74 5.46
N ALA A 207 -10.90 -8.92 6.26
CA ALA A 207 -11.84 -7.93 5.75
C ALA A 207 -11.15 -6.87 4.88
N ALA A 208 -9.93 -6.43 5.25
CA ALA A 208 -9.14 -5.51 4.45
C ALA A 208 -8.79 -6.11 3.08
N ASP A 209 -8.36 -7.38 3.03
CA ASP A 209 -8.07 -8.06 1.77
C ASP A 209 -9.31 -8.22 0.89
N LEU A 210 -10.43 -8.62 1.47
CA LEU A 210 -11.71 -8.65 0.75
C LEU A 210 -12.08 -7.25 0.23
N GLY A 211 -11.81 -6.21 1.00
CA GLY A 211 -11.97 -4.82 0.60
C GLY A 211 -11.06 -4.42 -0.57
N ASN A 212 -9.80 -4.85 -0.55
CA ASN A 212 -8.86 -4.64 -1.65
C ASN A 212 -9.39 -5.25 -2.95
N PHE A 213 -9.79 -6.52 -2.92
CA PHE A 213 -10.38 -7.20 -4.09
C PHE A 213 -11.69 -6.56 -4.53
N PHE A 214 -12.56 -6.21 -3.60
CA PHE A 214 -13.80 -5.49 -3.91
C PHE A 214 -13.50 -4.15 -4.58
N GLY A 215 -12.60 -3.34 -4.04
CA GLY A 215 -12.21 -2.04 -4.62
C GLY A 215 -11.67 -2.19 -6.04
N GLY A 216 -10.78 -3.17 -6.25
CA GLY A 216 -10.23 -3.48 -7.57
C GLY A 216 -11.28 -3.94 -8.56
N ALA A 217 -12.09 -4.94 -8.19
CA ALA A 217 -13.13 -5.51 -9.03
C ALA A 217 -14.26 -4.52 -9.34
N ALA A 218 -14.77 -3.83 -8.31
CA ALA A 218 -15.85 -2.86 -8.46
C ALA A 218 -15.43 -1.68 -9.36
N SER A 219 -14.19 -1.18 -9.19
CA SER A 219 -13.67 -0.14 -10.06
C SER A 219 -13.55 -0.61 -11.52
N GLY A 220 -13.03 -1.82 -11.76
CA GLY A 220 -12.98 -2.43 -13.09
C GLY A 220 -14.37 -2.64 -13.70
N TYR A 221 -15.34 -3.07 -12.89
CA TYR A 221 -16.73 -3.22 -13.32
C TYR A 221 -17.38 -1.89 -13.73
N LEU A 222 -17.17 -0.81 -12.96
CA LEU A 222 -17.66 0.52 -13.32
C LEU A 222 -17.08 1.00 -14.66
N LEU A 223 -15.80 0.77 -14.90
CA LEU A 223 -15.15 1.09 -16.16
C LEU A 223 -15.73 0.32 -17.33
N LYS A 224 -15.98 -1.01 -17.17
CA LYS A 224 -16.65 -1.84 -18.17
C LYS A 224 -18.10 -1.38 -18.46
N ARG A 225 -18.73 -0.72 -17.49
CA ARG A 225 -20.06 -0.08 -17.64
C ARG A 225 -19.99 1.32 -18.30
N GLY A 226 -18.83 1.75 -18.75
CA GLY A 226 -18.64 3.03 -19.44
C GLY A 226 -18.43 4.24 -18.54
N TRP A 227 -18.19 4.05 -17.24
CA TRP A 227 -17.87 5.16 -16.36
C TRP A 227 -16.49 5.74 -16.72
N PRO A 228 -16.33 7.08 -16.70
CA PRO A 228 -15.01 7.69 -16.83
C PRO A 228 -14.05 7.20 -15.73
N LEU A 229 -12.77 7.00 -16.06
CA LEU A 229 -11.77 6.49 -15.13
C LEU A 229 -11.75 7.25 -13.80
N GLY A 230 -11.72 8.58 -13.86
CA GLY A 230 -11.73 9.42 -12.67
C GLY A 230 -12.98 9.24 -11.80
N ALA A 231 -14.17 9.09 -12.42
CA ALA A 231 -15.42 8.89 -11.68
C ALA A 231 -15.45 7.52 -11.00
N ALA A 232 -15.05 6.45 -11.70
CA ALA A 232 -14.98 5.10 -11.16
C ALA A 232 -14.02 5.03 -9.94
N ARG A 233 -12.84 5.65 -10.04
CA ARG A 233 -11.87 5.71 -8.93
C ARG A 233 -12.41 6.52 -7.75
N LYS A 234 -12.97 7.71 -8.01
CA LYS A 234 -13.54 8.59 -6.97
C LYS A 234 -14.70 7.93 -6.22
N ALA A 235 -15.55 7.15 -6.90
CA ALA A 235 -16.63 6.42 -6.25
C ALA A 235 -16.12 5.48 -5.15
N LEU A 236 -15.03 4.75 -5.41
CA LEU A 236 -14.42 3.84 -4.42
C LEU A 236 -13.68 4.60 -3.31
N VAL A 237 -13.06 5.74 -3.62
CA VAL A 237 -12.47 6.64 -2.61
C VAL A 237 -13.55 7.17 -1.66
N VAL A 238 -14.71 7.59 -2.19
CA VAL A 238 -15.85 8.05 -1.38
C VAL A 238 -16.41 6.91 -0.53
N PHE A 239 -16.66 5.76 -1.13
CA PHE A 239 -17.11 4.57 -0.42
C PHE A 239 -16.18 4.22 0.75
N GLY A 240 -14.87 4.16 0.48
CA GLY A 240 -13.88 3.83 1.48
C GLY A 240 -13.73 4.90 2.56
N GLY A 241 -13.61 6.16 2.17
CA GLY A 241 -13.43 7.28 3.11
C GLY A 241 -14.61 7.45 4.08
N ILE A 242 -15.85 7.26 3.59
CA ILE A 242 -17.03 7.25 4.47
C ILE A 242 -17.05 5.99 5.34
N GLY A 243 -16.77 4.82 4.75
CA GLY A 243 -16.87 3.54 5.47
C GLY A 243 -15.86 3.39 6.61
N VAL A 244 -14.68 4.00 6.52
CA VAL A 244 -13.69 3.97 7.63
C VAL A 244 -14.22 4.69 8.89
N THR A 245 -15.15 5.63 8.77
CA THR A 245 -15.78 6.28 9.93
C THR A 245 -16.56 5.30 10.84
N LEU A 246 -16.83 4.08 10.35
CA LEU A 246 -17.40 2.98 11.17
C LEU A 246 -16.47 2.53 12.32
N LEU A 247 -15.22 2.98 12.36
CA LEU A 247 -14.39 2.83 13.55
C LEU A 247 -14.96 3.63 14.74
N ILE A 248 -15.56 4.80 14.51
CA ILE A 248 -15.97 5.72 15.57
C ILE A 248 -17.02 5.10 16.52
N PRO A 249 -18.09 4.44 16.06
CA PRO A 249 -19.06 3.80 16.96
C PRO A 249 -18.47 2.75 17.92
N THR A 250 -17.26 2.23 17.65
CA THR A 250 -16.65 1.22 18.53
C THR A 250 -16.33 1.76 19.94
N ILE A 251 -16.21 3.09 20.09
CA ILE A 251 -15.97 3.71 21.39
C ILE A 251 -17.18 3.51 22.35
N LEU A 252 -18.39 3.39 21.78
CA LEU A 252 -19.64 3.31 22.53
C LEU A 252 -19.96 1.91 23.06
N THR A 253 -19.12 0.91 22.75
CA THR A 253 -19.39 -0.48 23.12
C THR A 253 -18.15 -1.18 23.69
N VAL A 254 -18.39 -2.15 24.56
CA VAL A 254 -17.37 -3.11 25.03
C VAL A 254 -17.69 -4.53 24.54
N ASN A 255 -18.71 -4.69 23.71
CA ASN A 255 -19.07 -5.99 23.16
C ASN A 255 -18.08 -6.38 22.07
N LEU A 256 -17.36 -7.48 22.28
CA LEU A 256 -16.34 -7.98 21.35
C LEU A 256 -16.89 -8.19 19.94
N ALA A 257 -18.08 -8.78 19.79
CA ALA A 257 -18.65 -9.05 18.48
C ALA A 257 -18.97 -7.74 17.73
N ALA A 258 -19.56 -6.74 18.43
CA ALA A 258 -19.86 -5.44 17.84
C ALA A 258 -18.58 -4.70 17.42
N ILE A 259 -17.56 -4.67 18.28
CA ILE A 259 -16.25 -4.08 17.96
C ILE A 259 -15.66 -4.77 16.72
N THR A 260 -15.61 -6.11 16.72
CA THR A 260 -15.03 -6.89 15.62
C THR A 260 -15.74 -6.63 14.29
N VAL A 261 -17.07 -6.61 14.28
CA VAL A 261 -17.87 -6.35 13.07
C VAL A 261 -17.63 -4.92 12.57
N LEU A 262 -17.63 -3.92 13.44
CA LEU A 262 -17.39 -2.53 13.06
C LEU A 262 -15.96 -2.34 12.51
N PHE A 263 -14.95 -2.94 13.16
CA PHE A 263 -13.59 -2.94 12.63
C PHE A 263 -13.50 -3.66 11.28
N ALA A 264 -14.15 -4.81 11.12
CA ALA A 264 -14.17 -5.55 9.87
C ALA A 264 -14.78 -4.74 8.71
N LEU A 265 -15.92 -4.09 8.96
CA LEU A 265 -16.55 -3.23 7.96
C LEU A 265 -15.70 -2.01 7.63
N ALA A 266 -15.11 -1.37 8.64
CA ALA A 266 -14.22 -0.23 8.43
C ALA A 266 -12.96 -0.62 7.64
N THR A 267 -12.34 -1.76 7.96
CA THR A 267 -11.15 -2.24 7.25
C THR A 267 -11.46 -2.75 5.85
N PHE A 268 -12.62 -3.32 5.61
CA PHE A 268 -13.12 -3.63 4.27
C PHE A 268 -13.21 -2.34 3.42
N CYS A 269 -13.81 -1.30 3.95
CA CYS A 269 -13.91 -0.01 3.28
C CYS A 269 -12.53 0.64 3.10
N TYR A 270 -11.65 0.53 4.10
CA TYR A 270 -10.26 0.93 4.01
C TYR A 270 -9.54 0.25 2.84
N GLY A 271 -9.66 -1.09 2.71
CA GLY A 271 -9.07 -1.86 1.62
C GLY A 271 -9.51 -1.35 0.25
N ALA A 272 -10.81 -1.07 0.07
CA ALA A 272 -11.32 -0.49 -1.16
C ALA A 272 -10.69 0.88 -1.48
N PHE A 273 -10.47 1.73 -0.49
CA PHE A 273 -9.81 3.03 -0.68
C PHE A 273 -8.32 2.86 -0.99
N THR A 274 -7.59 2.07 -0.21
CA THR A 274 -6.13 1.94 -0.35
C THR A 274 -5.73 1.32 -1.69
N THR A 275 -6.50 0.35 -2.20
CA THR A 275 -6.29 -0.17 -3.56
C THR A 275 -6.35 0.95 -4.60
N ILE A 276 -7.32 1.85 -4.50
CA ILE A 276 -7.40 3.00 -5.41
C ILE A 276 -6.24 3.97 -5.18
N ALA A 277 -5.88 4.27 -3.93
CA ALA A 277 -4.73 5.13 -3.61
C ALA A 277 -3.42 4.59 -4.23
N ASN A 278 -3.22 3.27 -4.19
CA ASN A 278 -2.05 2.59 -4.76
C ASN A 278 -2.05 2.55 -6.30
N VAL A 279 -3.22 2.53 -6.94
CA VAL A 279 -3.31 2.53 -8.41
C VAL A 279 -3.23 3.92 -9.03
N LEU A 280 -3.57 4.99 -8.28
CA LEU A 280 -3.57 6.37 -8.79
C LEU A 280 -2.29 6.78 -9.53
N PRO A 281 -1.05 6.48 -9.04
CA PRO A 281 0.15 6.82 -9.79
C PRO A 281 0.18 6.23 -11.20
N SER A 282 -0.26 4.98 -11.37
CA SER A 282 -0.28 4.29 -12.67
C SER A 282 -1.39 4.78 -13.61
N ASP A 283 -2.45 5.39 -13.07
CA ASP A 283 -3.56 5.93 -13.85
C ASP A 283 -3.34 7.39 -14.27
N LEU A 284 -2.64 8.17 -13.45
CA LEU A 284 -2.48 9.62 -13.63
C LEU A 284 -1.18 10.01 -14.32
N PHE A 285 -0.16 9.14 -14.32
CA PHE A 285 1.17 9.46 -14.82
C PHE A 285 1.62 8.49 -15.91
N LYS A 286 2.55 8.96 -16.77
CA LYS A 286 3.20 8.11 -17.78
C LYS A 286 4.06 7.05 -17.09
N SER A 287 4.26 5.91 -17.77
CA SER A 287 5.01 4.76 -17.24
C SER A 287 6.45 5.11 -16.79
N ASP A 288 7.07 6.14 -17.36
CA ASP A 288 8.41 6.64 -17.02
C ASP A 288 8.48 7.43 -15.71
N SER A 289 7.33 7.79 -15.13
CA SER A 289 7.21 8.60 -13.90
C SER A 289 6.45 7.89 -12.78
N VAL A 290 5.81 6.76 -13.06
CA VAL A 290 4.95 6.03 -12.12
C VAL A 290 5.68 5.63 -10.85
N ALA A 291 6.88 5.03 -10.98
CA ALA A 291 7.63 4.60 -9.81
C ALA A 291 8.13 5.79 -8.98
N SER A 292 8.50 6.90 -9.63
CA SER A 292 8.90 8.13 -8.93
C SER A 292 7.74 8.71 -8.12
N VAL A 293 6.54 8.82 -8.71
CA VAL A 293 5.35 9.33 -8.01
C VAL A 293 4.92 8.39 -6.89
N SER A 294 4.91 7.07 -7.13
CA SER A 294 4.60 6.08 -6.10
C SER A 294 5.59 6.13 -4.93
N GLY A 295 6.88 6.34 -5.21
CA GLY A 295 7.92 6.51 -4.19
C GLY A 295 7.73 7.79 -3.36
N ILE A 296 7.41 8.92 -4.01
CA ILE A 296 7.12 10.19 -3.34
C ILE A 296 5.86 10.04 -2.45
N ALA A 297 4.81 9.41 -2.97
CA ALA A 297 3.59 9.14 -2.21
C ALA A 297 3.86 8.22 -1.00
N GLY A 298 4.69 7.18 -1.17
CA GLY A 298 5.13 6.30 -0.08
C GLY A 298 5.96 7.03 0.98
N THR A 299 6.78 8.01 0.59
CA THR A 299 7.51 8.86 1.54
C THR A 299 6.53 9.71 2.36
N GLY A 300 5.52 10.31 1.72
CA GLY A 300 4.45 11.03 2.42
C GLY A 300 3.70 10.14 3.41
N ALA A 301 3.34 8.92 2.99
CA ALA A 301 2.70 7.92 3.84
C ALA A 301 3.56 7.56 5.06
N GLY A 302 4.87 7.35 4.88
CA GLY A 302 5.81 7.10 5.97
C GLY A 302 5.86 8.23 6.98
N ILE A 303 5.91 9.49 6.52
CA ILE A 303 5.86 10.68 7.38
C ILE A 303 4.53 10.71 8.14
N GLY A 304 3.40 10.50 7.44
CA GLY A 304 2.07 10.42 8.05
C GLY A 304 2.00 9.36 9.16
N THR A 305 2.57 8.19 8.93
CA THR A 305 2.63 7.09 9.92
C THR A 305 3.46 7.46 11.15
N ILE A 306 4.62 8.10 10.95
CA ILE A 306 5.46 8.57 12.07
C ILE A 306 4.70 9.58 12.93
N VAL A 307 4.00 10.53 12.30
CA VAL A 307 3.19 11.53 13.01
C VAL A 307 2.05 10.84 13.76
N ALA A 308 1.32 9.93 13.09
CA ALA A 308 0.22 9.19 13.70
C ALA A 308 0.69 8.39 14.94
N PHE A 309 1.80 7.66 14.86
CA PHE A 309 2.32 6.88 16.00
C PHE A 309 2.71 7.76 17.18
N LYS A 310 3.32 8.93 16.94
CA LYS A 310 3.60 9.90 18.00
C LYS A 310 2.32 10.41 18.66
N LEU A 311 1.29 10.71 17.86
CA LEU A 311 -0.01 11.15 18.37
C LEU A 311 -0.70 10.04 19.17
N VAL A 312 -0.70 8.80 18.67
CA VAL A 312 -1.26 7.64 19.38
C VAL A 312 -0.58 7.46 20.75
N GLY A 313 0.77 7.49 20.80
CA GLY A 313 1.51 7.41 22.06
C GLY A 313 1.14 8.54 23.02
N TYR A 314 1.15 9.78 22.55
CA TYR A 314 0.82 10.95 23.36
C TYR A 314 -0.61 10.90 23.93
N PHE A 315 -1.61 10.62 23.10
CA PHE A 315 -3.00 10.55 23.55
C PHE A 315 -3.26 9.34 24.45
N SER A 316 -2.66 8.17 24.16
CA SER A 316 -2.77 6.99 25.01
C SER A 316 -2.23 7.24 26.41
N ASP A 317 -1.07 7.90 26.52
CA ASP A 317 -0.47 8.25 27.81
C ASP A 317 -1.29 9.32 28.54
N ALA A 318 -1.73 10.36 27.84
CA ALA A 318 -2.53 11.45 28.42
C ALA A 318 -3.89 10.96 28.96
N HIS A 319 -4.48 9.95 28.35
CA HIS A 319 -5.78 9.40 28.75
C HIS A 319 -5.68 8.06 29.50
N ARG A 320 -4.49 7.67 29.94
CA ARG A 320 -4.25 6.39 30.63
C ARG A 320 -5.12 6.17 31.86
N SER A 321 -5.50 7.24 32.54
CA SER A 321 -6.39 7.21 33.72
C SER A 321 -7.86 6.91 33.37
N LEU A 322 -8.26 7.03 32.11
CA LEU A 322 -9.65 6.85 31.65
C LEU A 322 -10.03 5.38 31.42
N ALA A 323 -9.17 4.43 31.78
CA ALA A 323 -9.40 2.97 31.65
C ALA A 323 -9.92 2.59 30.24
N THR A 324 -11.17 2.15 30.11
CA THR A 324 -11.77 1.69 28.85
C THR A 324 -11.92 2.77 27.78
N HIS A 325 -11.74 4.05 28.11
CA HIS A 325 -11.86 5.20 27.21
C HIS A 325 -10.50 5.82 26.81
N SER A 326 -9.39 5.18 27.19
CA SER A 326 -8.04 5.69 26.90
C SER A 326 -7.74 5.81 25.39
N PHE A 327 -8.43 5.03 24.53
CA PHE A 327 -8.26 5.04 23.08
C PHE A 327 -9.36 5.81 22.32
N ASP A 328 -10.36 6.36 22.98
CA ASP A 328 -11.52 6.96 22.28
C ASP A 328 -11.12 8.07 21.33
N THR A 329 -10.27 9.01 21.76
CA THR A 329 -9.74 10.10 20.91
C THR A 329 -8.98 9.56 19.70
N ILE A 330 -8.19 8.51 19.90
CA ILE A 330 -7.36 7.90 18.85
C ILE A 330 -8.26 7.24 17.80
N ILE A 331 -9.29 6.52 18.23
CA ILE A 331 -10.27 5.87 17.33
C ILE A 331 -11.05 6.90 16.51
N ILE A 332 -11.47 8.02 17.14
CA ILE A 332 -12.14 9.11 16.41
C ILE A 332 -11.22 9.68 15.34
N VAL A 333 -9.98 9.98 15.69
CA VAL A 333 -8.99 10.49 14.73
C VAL A 333 -8.73 9.48 13.62
N ALA A 334 -8.51 8.19 13.95
CA ALA A 334 -8.30 7.13 12.97
C ALA A 334 -9.48 6.97 12.00
N GLY A 335 -10.72 7.15 12.47
CA GLY A 335 -11.91 7.11 11.62
C GLY A 335 -12.09 8.36 10.74
N LEU A 336 -11.66 9.54 11.23
CA LEU A 336 -11.84 10.81 10.50
C LEU A 336 -10.70 11.10 9.52
N VAL A 337 -9.47 10.65 9.78
CA VAL A 337 -8.32 10.93 8.92
C VAL A 337 -8.54 10.49 7.46
N PRO A 338 -8.97 9.24 7.16
CA PRO A 338 -9.26 8.84 5.79
C PRO A 338 -10.43 9.60 5.16
N PHE A 339 -11.42 10.00 5.96
CA PHE A 339 -12.52 10.82 5.48
C PHE A 339 -12.05 12.20 5.00
N VAL A 340 -11.16 12.85 5.76
CA VAL A 340 -10.52 14.10 5.34
C VAL A 340 -9.64 13.86 4.11
N GLY A 341 -8.86 12.77 4.10
CA GLY A 341 -8.07 12.35 2.94
C GLY A 341 -8.91 12.18 1.69
N MET A 342 -10.09 11.55 1.79
CA MET A 342 -11.06 11.43 0.71
C MET A 342 -11.44 12.80 0.14
N LEU A 343 -11.83 13.76 0.99
CA LEU A 343 -12.21 15.11 0.54
C LEU A 343 -11.08 15.78 -0.22
N LEU A 344 -9.86 15.71 0.30
CA LEU A 344 -8.68 16.30 -0.34
C LEU A 344 -8.34 15.61 -1.67
N VAL A 345 -8.46 14.29 -1.75
CA VAL A 345 -8.27 13.54 -3.01
C VAL A 345 -9.29 13.96 -4.05
N LEU A 346 -10.57 14.12 -3.68
CA LEU A 346 -11.62 14.57 -4.60
C LEU A 346 -11.35 15.99 -5.17
N LEU A 347 -10.72 16.85 -4.37
CA LEU A 347 -10.36 18.20 -4.78
C LEU A 347 -9.12 18.24 -5.69
N LEU A 348 -8.09 17.45 -5.37
CA LEU A 348 -6.78 17.49 -6.04
C LEU A 348 -6.72 16.62 -7.29
N VAL A 349 -7.35 15.44 -7.26
CA VAL A 349 -7.43 14.54 -8.41
C VAL A 349 -8.59 14.99 -9.29
N ARG A 350 -8.35 15.99 -10.12
CA ARG A 350 -9.35 16.49 -11.10
C ARG A 350 -9.46 15.51 -12.26
N ASN A 351 -10.63 15.49 -12.92
CA ASN A 351 -10.81 14.71 -14.14
C ASN A 351 -9.88 15.28 -15.22
N THR A 352 -8.94 14.47 -15.66
CA THR A 352 -7.98 14.85 -16.69
C THR A 352 -8.47 14.31 -18.02
N LYS A 353 -8.70 15.18 -19.00
CA LYS A 353 -8.75 14.76 -20.40
C LYS A 353 -7.31 14.63 -20.88
N ALA A 354 -7.00 13.53 -21.57
CA ALA A 354 -5.73 13.40 -22.29
C ALA A 354 -5.64 14.58 -23.27
N THR A 355 -4.62 15.40 -23.10
CA THR A 355 -4.33 16.48 -24.07
C THR A 355 -3.43 15.94 -25.17
N GLU A 356 -3.63 16.39 -26.41
CA GLU A 356 -2.85 16.01 -27.60
C GLU A 356 -1.33 16.21 -27.46
N ASN A 357 -0.87 16.94 -26.46
CA ASN A 357 0.55 17.24 -26.21
C ASN A 357 1.15 16.49 -25.01
N GLY A 358 0.60 15.37 -24.58
CA GLY A 358 1.23 14.49 -23.57
C GLY A 358 1.38 15.07 -22.17
N MET A 359 0.94 16.31 -21.91
CA MET A 359 0.79 16.87 -20.56
C MET A 359 -0.66 16.74 -20.13
N VAL A 360 -0.90 16.11 -18.99
CA VAL A 360 -2.21 16.07 -18.36
C VAL A 360 -2.56 17.47 -17.88
N ARG A 361 -3.42 18.19 -18.61
CA ARG A 361 -3.94 19.49 -18.15
C ARG A 361 -5.24 19.29 -17.38
N PRO A 362 -5.41 19.99 -16.25
CA PRO A 362 -6.70 20.03 -15.55
C PRO A 362 -7.74 20.72 -16.45
N VAL A 363 -8.95 20.17 -16.48
CA VAL A 363 -10.16 20.80 -17.04
C VAL A 363 -10.77 21.69 -15.97
#